data_c059471c587a5d68c7c0006343f2ae4c
#
_entry.id   c059471c587a5d68c7c0006343f2ae4c
#
_cell.length_a   1.000
_cell.length_b   1.000
_cell.length_c   1.000
_cell.angle_alpha   90.00
_cell.angle_beta   90.00
_cell.angle_gamma   90.00
#
_symmetry.space_group_name_H-M   'P 1'
#
loop_
_entity.id
_entity.type
_entity.pdbx_description
1 polymer ?
#
loop_
_entity_poly.entity_id
_entity_poly.type
_entity_poly.pdbx_seq_one_letter_code
_entity_poly.pdbx_strand_id
1 'polypeptide(L)'
;MESFKSHILVIDDDEGIRSLLKQFLNENGYLVNTASNALEAKEKISIIKFDLLVLDIMMPGKSGLEFISENKNNLNVPIILLTAKGEASERVEGLETG
;
A
#
# COMPACT_ATOMS: atom_id res chain seq x y z
N MET A 1 -15.13 16.13 -20.26
CA MET A 1 -14.89 14.79 -20.28
C MET A 1 -14.46 14.23 -18.99
N GLU A 2 -15.02 13.20 -18.70
CA GLU A 2 -14.78 12.59 -17.46
C GLU A 2 -13.49 11.85 -17.48
N SER A 3 -12.71 11.98 -16.53
CA SER A 3 -11.50 11.19 -16.46
C SER A 3 -11.57 10.31 -15.23
N PHE A 4 -11.10 9.10 -15.38
CA PHE A 4 -11.08 8.19 -14.27
C PHE A 4 -9.89 8.48 -13.41
N LYS A 5 -10.09 8.47 -12.10
CA LYS A 5 -9.02 8.64 -11.16
C LYS A 5 -8.54 7.27 -10.73
N SER A 6 -7.24 7.11 -10.67
CA SER A 6 -6.68 5.86 -10.14
C SER A 6 -6.96 5.77 -8.66
N HIS A 7 -7.27 4.58 -8.21
CA HIS A 7 -7.61 4.32 -6.83
C HIS A 7 -6.44 3.62 -6.13
N ILE A 8 -5.95 4.24 -5.09
CA ILE A 8 -4.75 3.77 -4.39
C ILE A 8 -5.11 3.35 -2.98
N LEU A 9 -4.58 2.21 -2.55
CA LEU A 9 -4.72 1.79 -1.16
C LEU A 9 -3.37 1.93 -0.48
N VAL A 10 -3.34 2.69 0.61
CA VAL A 10 -2.13 2.88 1.41
C VAL A 10 -2.25 2.02 2.66
N ILE A 11 -1.32 1.11 2.83
CA ILE A 11 -1.34 0.16 3.94
C ILE A 11 -0.14 0.42 4.83
N ASP A 12 -0.38 0.95 6.02
CA ASP A 12 0.69 1.32 6.94
C ASP A 12 0.08 1.41 8.32
N ASP A 13 0.79 0.91 9.33
CA ASP A 13 0.27 0.98 10.69
C ASP A 13 0.45 2.35 11.32
N ASP A 14 1.21 3.24 10.71
CA ASP A 14 1.43 4.59 11.24
C ASP A 14 0.37 5.53 10.70
N GLU A 15 -0.45 6.05 11.62
CA GLU A 15 -1.56 6.92 11.23
C GLU A 15 -1.06 8.21 10.59
N GLY A 16 0.06 8.74 11.09
CA GLY A 16 0.60 9.97 10.51
C GLY A 16 1.02 9.80 9.07
N ILE A 17 1.65 8.67 8.78
CA ILE A 17 2.07 8.39 7.42
C ILE A 17 0.86 8.16 6.53
N ARG A 18 -0.14 7.42 7.01
CA ARG A 18 -1.35 7.21 6.22
C ARG A 18 -2.02 8.53 5.87
N SER A 19 -2.15 9.41 6.86
CA SER A 19 -2.79 10.70 6.63
C SER A 19 -2.01 11.56 5.66
N LEU A 20 -0.70 11.58 5.83
CA LEU A 20 0.15 12.39 4.96
C LEU A 20 0.08 11.92 3.52
N LEU A 21 0.21 10.61 3.31
CA LEU A 21 0.15 10.08 1.96
C LEU A 21 -1.21 10.24 1.34
N LYS A 22 -2.26 10.06 2.13
CA LYS A 22 -3.61 10.26 1.60
C LYS A 22 -3.81 11.68 1.13
N GLN A 23 -3.38 12.65 1.93
CA GLN A 23 -3.52 14.03 1.56
C GLN A 23 -2.72 14.36 0.31
N PHE A 24 -1.47 13.92 0.29
CA PHE A 24 -0.61 14.19 -0.85
C PHE A 24 -1.16 13.61 -2.15
N LEU A 25 -1.59 12.36 -2.08
CA LEU A 25 -2.08 11.70 -3.28
C LEU A 25 -3.43 12.25 -3.72
N ASN A 26 -4.31 12.59 -2.77
CA ASN A 26 -5.57 13.23 -3.13
C ASN A 26 -5.32 14.55 -3.83
N GLU A 27 -4.34 15.32 -3.36
CA GLU A 27 -4.03 16.61 -3.98
C GLU A 27 -3.47 16.44 -5.38
N ASN A 28 -2.97 15.26 -5.69
CA ASN A 28 -2.44 14.98 -7.01
C ASN A 28 -3.42 14.21 -7.89
N GLY A 29 -4.69 14.18 -7.50
CA GLY A 29 -5.73 13.67 -8.37
C GLY A 29 -6.08 12.21 -8.22
N TYR A 30 -5.63 11.57 -7.14
CA TYR A 30 -5.92 10.15 -6.92
C TYR A 30 -7.02 9.97 -5.89
N LEU A 31 -7.75 8.88 -6.00
CA LEU A 31 -8.65 8.44 -4.95
C LEU A 31 -7.85 7.55 -4.01
N VAL A 32 -7.98 7.77 -2.70
CA VAL A 32 -7.12 7.06 -1.76
C VAL A 32 -7.95 6.47 -0.63
N ASN A 33 -7.73 5.20 -0.38
CA ASN A 33 -8.19 4.54 0.84
C ASN A 33 -6.98 4.14 1.64
N THR A 34 -7.16 3.92 2.93
CA THR A 34 -6.06 3.52 3.79
C THR A 34 -6.45 2.29 4.59
N ALA A 35 -5.45 1.56 5.03
CA ALA A 35 -5.63 0.42 5.90
C ALA A 35 -4.50 0.42 6.92
N SER A 36 -4.82 0.07 8.16
CA SER A 36 -3.82 0.12 9.23
C SER A 36 -3.14 -1.22 9.44
N ASN A 37 -3.62 -2.28 8.82
CA ASN A 37 -3.01 -3.59 8.96
C ASN A 37 -3.43 -4.48 7.78
N ALA A 38 -2.87 -5.69 7.76
CA ALA A 38 -3.11 -6.60 6.65
C ALA A 38 -4.56 -7.06 6.56
N LEU A 39 -5.19 -7.27 7.68
CA LEU A 39 -6.58 -7.73 7.68
C LEU A 39 -7.50 -6.67 7.10
N GLU A 40 -7.35 -5.44 7.53
CA GLU A 40 -8.15 -4.35 7.00
C GLU A 40 -7.90 -4.17 5.50
N ALA A 41 -6.64 -4.30 5.08
CA ALA A 41 -6.30 -4.19 3.68
C ALA A 41 -6.98 -5.27 2.86
N LYS A 42 -6.95 -6.49 3.36
CA LYS A 42 -7.56 -7.61 2.65
C LYS A 42 -9.05 -7.40 2.50
N GLU A 43 -9.70 -6.89 3.54
CA GLU A 43 -11.12 -6.61 3.47
C GLU A 43 -11.44 -5.57 2.41
N LYS A 44 -10.63 -4.51 2.35
CA LYS A 44 -10.89 -3.46 1.38
C LYS A 44 -10.61 -3.92 -0.05
N ILE A 45 -9.58 -4.72 -0.23
CA ILE A 45 -9.26 -5.24 -1.55
C ILE A 45 -10.38 -6.13 -2.08
N SER A 46 -11.08 -6.83 -1.18
CA SER A 46 -12.17 -7.70 -1.62
C SER A 46 -13.40 -6.92 -2.07
N ILE A 47 -13.50 -5.66 -1.69
CA ILE A 47 -14.65 -4.85 -2.02
C ILE A 47 -14.36 -3.82 -3.10
N ILE A 48 -13.17 -3.24 -3.06
CA ILE A 48 -12.79 -2.14 -3.94
C ILE A 48 -11.67 -2.59 -4.86
N LYS A 49 -11.78 -2.22 -6.12
CA LYS A 49 -10.73 -2.51 -7.08
C LYS A 49 -9.73 -1.38 -7.07
N PHE A 50 -8.50 -1.68 -6.68
CA PHE A 50 -7.45 -0.68 -6.63
C PHE A 50 -6.54 -0.78 -7.83
N ASP A 51 -5.92 0.33 -8.17
CA ASP A 51 -4.97 0.39 -9.28
C ASP A 51 -3.53 0.34 -8.82
N LEU A 52 -3.31 0.60 -7.53
CA LEU A 52 -1.96 0.61 -6.95
C LEU A 52 -2.07 0.39 -5.46
N LEU A 53 -1.14 -0.37 -4.92
CA LEU A 53 -1.01 -0.51 -3.47
C LEU A 53 0.29 0.13 -3.03
N VAL A 54 0.24 0.86 -1.91
CA VAL A 54 1.43 1.37 -1.26
C VAL A 54 1.48 0.66 0.08
N LEU A 55 2.51 -0.12 0.31
CA LEU A 55 2.54 -1.10 1.38
C LEU A 55 3.78 -0.95 2.25
N ASP A 56 3.56 -0.81 3.54
CA ASP A 56 4.65 -0.76 4.50
C ASP A 56 5.16 -2.18 4.74
N ILE A 57 6.47 -2.37 4.65
CA ILE A 57 7.06 -3.67 4.87
C ILE A 57 6.96 -4.07 6.34
N MET A 58 7.13 -3.10 7.23
CA MET A 58 7.24 -3.36 8.67
C MET A 58 5.91 -3.09 9.37
N MET A 59 5.02 -4.07 9.37
CA MET A 59 3.75 -3.95 10.08
C MET A 59 3.68 -4.96 11.21
N PRO A 60 3.01 -4.60 12.32
CA PRO A 60 2.83 -5.56 13.41
C PRO A 60 2.04 -6.76 12.94
N GLY A 61 2.42 -7.92 13.41
CA GLY A 61 1.71 -9.16 13.13
C GLY A 61 2.09 -9.78 11.82
N LYS A 62 1.87 -9.07 10.73
CA LYS A 62 2.16 -9.59 9.40
C LYS A 62 2.91 -8.54 8.61
N SER A 63 4.10 -8.87 8.15
CA SER A 63 4.89 -7.92 7.38
C SER A 63 4.29 -7.71 5.99
N GLY A 64 4.71 -6.62 5.35
CA GLY A 64 4.25 -6.34 4.00
C GLY A 64 4.61 -7.44 3.02
N LEU A 65 5.79 -8.03 3.18
CA LEU A 65 6.20 -9.10 2.29
C LEU A 65 5.35 -10.36 2.48
N GLU A 66 5.00 -10.67 3.72
CA GLU A 66 4.10 -11.79 3.98
C GLU A 66 2.73 -11.55 3.39
N PHE A 67 2.25 -10.31 3.49
CA PHE A 67 0.96 -9.95 2.93
C PHE A 67 0.94 -10.20 1.42
N ILE A 68 2.00 -9.77 0.72
CA ILE A 68 2.10 -9.97 -0.72
C ILE A 68 2.10 -11.46 -1.04
N SER A 69 2.88 -12.22 -0.31
CA SER A 69 3.02 -13.65 -0.56
C SER A 69 1.68 -14.38 -0.40
N GLU A 70 0.94 -14.04 0.66
CA GLU A 70 -0.31 -14.71 0.94
C GLU A 70 -1.41 -14.33 -0.03
N ASN A 71 -1.33 -13.13 -0.61
CA ASN A 71 -2.37 -12.65 -1.50
C ASN A 71 -1.93 -12.61 -2.95
N LYS A 72 -0.88 -13.34 -3.26
CA LYS A 72 -0.26 -13.29 -4.57
C LYS A 72 -1.24 -13.53 -5.70
N ASN A 73 -2.13 -14.49 -5.52
CA ASN A 73 -3.08 -14.84 -6.57
C ASN A 73 -4.24 -13.87 -6.68
N ASN A 74 -4.41 -13.00 -5.70
CA ASN A 74 -5.49 -12.03 -5.69
C ASN A 74 -5.04 -10.62 -6.00
N LEU A 75 -3.74 -10.40 -6.11
CA LEU A 75 -3.20 -9.07 -6.33
C LEU A 75 -2.62 -8.99 -7.73
N ASN A 76 -3.34 -8.31 -8.60
CA ASN A 76 -2.88 -8.10 -9.98
C ASN A 76 -2.55 -6.65 -10.23
N VAL A 77 -2.13 -5.94 -9.19
CA VAL A 77 -1.85 -4.52 -9.31
C VAL A 77 -0.43 -4.24 -8.88
N PRO A 78 0.16 -3.16 -9.38
CA PRO A 78 1.49 -2.77 -8.95
C PRO A 78 1.51 -2.46 -7.46
N ILE A 79 2.63 -2.75 -6.83
CA ILE A 79 2.79 -2.53 -5.40
C ILE A 79 4.08 -1.77 -5.17
N ILE A 80 3.99 -0.67 -4.43
CA ILE A 80 5.15 0.09 -3.99
C ILE A 80 5.39 -0.23 -2.54
N LEU A 81 6.60 -0.69 -2.24
CA LEU A 81 6.95 -1.05 -0.87
C LEU A 81 7.65 0.11 -0.18
N LEU A 82 7.26 0.36 1.04
CA LEU A 82 7.87 1.38 1.87
C LEU A 82 8.57 0.73 3.05
N THR A 83 9.60 1.39 3.54
CA THR A 83 10.24 0.95 4.76
C THR A 83 10.45 2.15 5.67
N ALA A 84 10.06 1.99 6.93
CA ALA A 84 10.18 3.06 7.90
C ALA A 84 11.62 3.37 8.23
N LYS A 85 12.52 2.41 8.03
CA LYS A 85 13.91 2.63 8.32
C LYS A 85 14.55 3.64 7.40
N GLY A 86 14.13 3.64 6.17
CA GLY A 86 14.62 4.63 5.23
C GLY A 86 16.03 4.43 4.74
N GLU A 87 16.67 3.34 5.07
CA GLU A 87 18.01 3.08 4.58
C GLU A 87 17.93 2.59 3.14
N ALA A 88 18.78 3.15 2.30
CA ALA A 88 18.71 2.87 0.88
C ALA A 88 18.88 1.37 0.58
N SER A 89 19.80 0.72 1.28
CA SER A 89 20.03 -0.70 1.02
C SER A 89 18.82 -1.54 1.35
N GLU A 90 18.13 -1.21 2.43
CA GLU A 90 16.94 -1.94 2.80
C GLU A 90 15.83 -1.74 1.79
N ARG A 91 15.73 -0.52 1.27
CA ARG A 91 14.70 -0.23 0.28
C ARG A 91 14.95 -0.97 -1.02
N VAL A 92 16.23 -1.05 -1.41
CA VAL A 92 16.58 -1.78 -2.61
C VAL A 92 16.24 -3.25 -2.47
N GLU A 93 16.58 -3.82 -1.31
CA GLU A 93 16.24 -5.22 -1.08
C GLU A 93 14.75 -5.46 -1.14
N GLY A 94 13.96 -4.54 -0.56
CA GLY A 94 12.52 -4.67 -0.62
C GLY A 94 11.99 -4.67 -2.02
N LEU A 95 12.51 -3.78 -2.84
CA LEU A 95 12.07 -3.69 -4.22
C LEU A 95 12.46 -4.92 -5.02
N GLU A 96 13.65 -5.43 -4.77
CA GLU A 96 14.10 -6.62 -5.49
C GLU A 96 13.33 -7.85 -5.07
N THR A 97 12.94 -7.90 -3.80
CA THR A 97 12.17 -9.02 -3.30
C THR A 97 10.73 -8.97 -3.78
N GLY A 98 10.20 -7.78 -3.82
CA GLY A 98 8.81 -7.60 -4.18
C GLY A 98 8.58 -7.69 -5.64
#